data_afb0f8b89ec0e561e85089a73beb72ca
#
_entry.id   afb0f8b89ec0e561e85089a73beb72ca
#
_cell.length_a   1.000
_cell.length_b   1.000
_cell.length_c   1.000
_cell.angle_alpha   90.00
_cell.angle_beta   90.00
_cell.angle_gamma   90.00
#
_symmetry.space_group_name_H-M   'P 1'
#
loop_
_entity.id
_entity.type
_entity.pdbx_description
1 polymer ?
#
loop_
_entity_poly.entity_id
_entity_poly.type
_entity_poly.pdbx_seq_one_letter_code
_entity_poly.pdbx_strand_id
1 'polypeptide(L)'
;NNHIYSMPVEITFSDGIQDTTVTIIIDSLTNSYHIPLLMLPTWMALDRNEKVSDAIVANERIITSTAVVIVNETNVTLYVQNLGVSPSLVRIEHHFVPPDPFLQSNPGIRLSDYHYWSVNGNFTNGFLTKGLFVYDGSTNGTTGYLDNTFITGSEDSLVFLYRPGAGFNWQVL
;
A
#
# COMPACT_ATOMS: atom_id res chain seq x y z
N ASN A 1 29.81 -7.64 9.03
CA ASN A 1 28.95 -8.59 9.76
C ASN A 1 27.51 -8.10 9.62
N ASN A 2 26.73 -8.76 8.76
CA ASN A 2 25.28 -8.55 8.73
C ASN A 2 24.69 -9.25 9.96
N HIS A 3 24.41 -8.50 11.00
CA HIS A 3 23.63 -9.01 12.12
C HIS A 3 22.16 -8.97 11.72
N ILE A 4 21.57 -10.12 11.53
CA ILE A 4 20.13 -10.27 11.40
C ILE A 4 19.59 -10.42 12.82
N TYR A 5 18.71 -9.50 13.22
CA TYR A 5 18.04 -9.55 14.51
C TYR A 5 16.77 -10.39 14.37
N SER A 6 16.51 -11.21 15.39
CA SER A 6 15.23 -11.92 15.50
C SER A 6 14.12 -10.92 15.82
N MET A 7 13.09 -10.88 14.99
CA MET A 7 11.98 -9.94 15.13
C MET A 7 10.64 -10.66 15.02
N PRO A 8 9.75 -10.55 16.02
CA PRO A 8 8.39 -11.03 15.91
C PRO A 8 7.58 -10.10 15.00
N VAL A 9 6.86 -10.68 14.04
CA VAL A 9 5.98 -9.96 13.13
C VAL A 9 4.64 -10.68 13.06
N GLU A 10 3.55 -9.91 13.09
CA GLU A 10 2.20 -10.46 12.93
C GLU A 10 1.84 -10.59 11.45
N ILE A 11 1.22 -11.70 11.10
CA ILE A 11 0.53 -11.89 9.83
C ILE A 11 -0.94 -12.10 10.13
N THR A 12 -1.80 -11.27 9.56
CA THR A 12 -3.24 -11.43 9.62
C THR A 12 -3.74 -11.99 8.30
N PHE A 13 -4.49 -13.08 8.37
CA PHE A 13 -5.21 -13.69 7.26
C PHE A 13 -6.71 -13.41 7.42
N SER A 14 -7.39 -13.10 6.33
CA SER A 14 -8.82 -12.83 6.31
C SER A 14 -9.51 -13.52 5.15
N ASP A 15 -10.72 -14.05 5.38
CA ASP A 15 -11.63 -14.52 4.32
C ASP A 15 -12.73 -13.50 4.00
N GLY A 16 -12.69 -12.32 4.67
CA GLY A 16 -13.68 -11.26 4.57
C GLY A 16 -14.79 -11.35 5.62
N ILE A 17 -14.83 -12.41 6.43
CA ILE A 17 -15.79 -12.64 7.53
C ILE A 17 -15.02 -12.83 8.84
N GLN A 18 -13.95 -13.59 8.79
CA GLN A 18 -13.13 -13.94 9.94
C GLN A 18 -11.67 -13.55 9.69
N ASP A 19 -11.00 -13.17 10.74
CA ASP A 19 -9.58 -12.86 10.75
C ASP A 19 -8.84 -13.84 11.67
N THR A 20 -7.67 -14.29 11.23
CA THR A 20 -6.73 -15.08 12.05
C THR A 20 -5.37 -14.40 12.01
N THR A 21 -4.84 -14.02 13.17
CA THR A 21 -3.51 -13.41 13.29
C THR A 21 -2.55 -14.39 13.94
N VAL A 22 -1.38 -14.54 13.33
CA VAL A 22 -0.30 -15.41 13.78
C VAL A 22 0.98 -14.60 13.88
N THR A 23 1.72 -14.76 14.96
CA THR A 23 3.06 -14.16 15.10
C THR A 23 4.10 -15.14 14.55
N ILE A 24 4.93 -14.65 13.64
CA ILE A 24 6.13 -15.36 13.14
C ILE A 24 7.38 -14.67 13.63
N ILE A 25 8.51 -15.37 13.58
CA ILE A 25 9.82 -14.80 13.96
C ILE A 25 10.67 -14.68 12.71
N ILE A 26 10.96 -13.48 12.30
CA ILE A 26 11.90 -13.21 11.19
C ILE A 26 13.30 -13.13 11.78
N ASP A 27 14.18 -14.08 11.43
CA ASP A 27 15.54 -14.22 11.94
C ASP A 27 16.58 -14.47 10.84
N SER A 28 16.15 -14.42 9.57
CA SER A 28 17.01 -14.57 8.41
C SER A 28 16.51 -13.77 7.21
N LEU A 29 17.32 -13.65 6.16
CA LEU A 29 16.95 -12.96 4.92
C LEU A 29 15.76 -13.63 4.20
N THR A 30 15.56 -14.93 4.44
CA THR A 30 14.43 -15.68 3.90
C THR A 30 13.94 -16.63 4.96
N ASN A 31 12.67 -16.53 5.32
CA ASN A 31 12.00 -17.44 6.24
C ASN A 31 10.85 -18.14 5.52
N SER A 32 10.63 -19.41 5.84
CA SER A 32 9.50 -20.19 5.30
C SER A 32 8.67 -20.72 6.46
N TYR A 33 7.36 -20.49 6.41
CA TYR A 33 6.43 -20.91 7.45
C TYR A 33 5.30 -21.73 6.85
N HIS A 34 4.92 -22.79 7.55
CA HIS A 34 3.69 -23.52 7.30
C HIS A 34 2.69 -23.16 8.39
N ILE A 35 1.66 -22.40 8.01
CA ILE A 35 0.65 -21.89 8.93
C ILE A 35 -0.68 -22.59 8.64
N PRO A 36 -1.15 -23.50 9.52
CA PRO A 36 -2.45 -24.12 9.34
C PRO A 36 -3.55 -23.10 9.63
N LEU A 37 -4.47 -22.93 8.68
CA LEU A 37 -5.63 -22.05 8.81
C LEU A 37 -6.91 -22.88 8.76
N LEU A 38 -7.91 -22.47 9.54
CA LEU A 38 -9.24 -23.09 9.55
C LEU A 38 -10.18 -22.49 8.47
N MET A 39 -9.72 -21.45 7.78
CA MET A 39 -10.44 -20.77 6.71
C MET A 39 -9.58 -20.69 5.45
N LEU A 40 -10.19 -20.45 4.30
CA LEU A 40 -9.49 -20.13 3.06
C LEU A 40 -9.32 -18.62 2.96
N PRO A 41 -8.10 -18.07 3.16
CA PRO A 41 -7.91 -16.63 3.15
C PRO A 41 -8.04 -16.08 1.73
N THR A 42 -8.70 -14.96 1.61
CA THR A 42 -8.79 -14.14 0.39
C THR A 42 -7.88 -12.92 0.44
N TRP A 43 -7.38 -12.59 1.61
CA TRP A 43 -6.52 -11.44 1.86
C TRP A 43 -5.56 -11.72 3.02
N MET A 44 -4.40 -11.07 2.97
CA MET A 44 -3.36 -11.15 3.99
C MET A 44 -2.71 -9.78 4.19
N ALA A 45 -2.41 -9.44 5.44
CA ALA A 45 -1.61 -8.28 5.80
C ALA A 45 -0.48 -8.65 6.74
N LEU A 46 0.69 -8.12 6.47
CA LEU A 46 1.83 -8.15 7.38
C LEU A 46 1.70 -6.94 8.32
N ASP A 47 1.96 -7.16 9.61
CA ASP A 47 1.89 -6.13 10.65
C ASP A 47 0.67 -5.20 10.55
N ARG A 48 -0.52 -5.79 10.40
CA ARG A 48 -1.79 -5.04 10.21
C ARG A 48 -2.00 -3.97 11.28
N ASN A 49 -1.51 -4.20 12.48
CA ASN A 49 -1.69 -3.33 13.65
C ASN A 49 -0.52 -2.36 13.88
N GLU A 50 0.42 -2.26 12.94
CA GLU A 50 1.58 -1.33 12.98
C GLU A 50 2.36 -1.43 14.31
N LYS A 51 2.68 -2.65 14.75
CA LYS A 51 3.47 -2.91 15.96
C LYS A 51 4.97 -2.81 15.72
N VAL A 52 5.39 -2.94 14.46
CA VAL A 52 6.77 -2.77 14.04
C VAL A 52 6.98 -1.32 13.65
N SER A 53 8.01 -0.69 14.20
CA SER A 53 8.38 0.67 13.79
C SER A 53 9.05 0.60 12.42
N ASP A 54 8.35 1.05 11.40
CA ASP A 54 8.82 1.09 10.02
C ASP A 54 8.50 2.46 9.38
N ALA A 55 8.73 2.59 8.09
CA ALA A 55 8.46 3.80 7.32
C ALA A 55 7.13 3.72 6.56
N ILE A 56 6.09 3.14 7.17
CA ILE A 56 4.76 2.95 6.59
C ILE A 56 3.72 3.60 7.50
N VAL A 57 2.72 4.21 6.90
CA VAL A 57 1.47 4.60 7.56
C VAL A 57 0.33 3.91 6.86
N ALA A 58 -0.41 3.09 7.58
CA ALA A 58 -1.52 2.33 7.03
C ALA A 58 -2.86 2.75 7.63
N ASN A 59 -3.90 2.68 6.84
CA ASN A 59 -5.27 2.86 7.32
C ASN A 59 -6.24 1.96 6.56
N GLU A 60 -7.24 1.45 7.27
CA GLU A 60 -8.26 0.56 6.73
C GLU A 60 -9.64 1.19 6.81
N ARG A 61 -10.47 0.88 5.82
CA ARG A 61 -11.89 1.27 5.78
C ARG A 61 -12.75 0.12 5.30
N ILE A 62 -13.81 -0.16 6.02
CA ILE A 62 -14.90 -0.99 5.51
C ILE A 62 -15.86 -0.08 4.75
N ILE A 63 -15.96 -0.29 3.46
CA ILE A 63 -16.76 0.53 2.56
C ILE A 63 -18.18 -0.08 2.48
N THR A 64 -19.14 0.65 3.01
CA THR A 64 -20.55 0.23 3.12
C THR A 64 -21.52 1.10 2.33
N SER A 65 -21.05 2.20 1.73
CA SER A 65 -21.87 3.12 0.93
C SER A 65 -21.06 3.75 -0.20
N THR A 66 -21.75 4.15 -1.26
CA THR A 66 -21.17 5.00 -2.30
C THR A 66 -21.01 6.40 -1.73
N ALA A 67 -19.80 6.76 -1.35
CA ALA A 67 -19.46 8.02 -0.68
C ALA A 67 -18.02 8.44 -1.01
N VAL A 68 -17.67 9.66 -0.60
CA VAL A 68 -16.28 10.10 -0.52
C VAL A 68 -15.72 9.62 0.83
N VAL A 69 -14.64 8.86 0.78
CA VAL A 69 -13.99 8.27 1.96
C VAL A 69 -12.57 8.80 2.05
N ILE A 70 -12.30 9.60 3.09
CA ILE A 70 -10.95 10.06 3.39
C ILE A 70 -10.26 8.94 4.18
N VAL A 71 -9.14 8.45 3.64
CA VAL A 71 -8.29 7.48 4.31
C VAL A 71 -7.20 8.25 5.04
N ASN A 72 -7.48 8.58 6.31
CA ASN A 72 -6.64 9.47 7.11
C ASN A 72 -5.17 9.03 7.11
N GLU A 73 -4.27 10.00 7.23
CA GLU A 73 -2.83 9.83 7.36
C GLU A 73 -2.12 9.26 6.11
N THR A 74 -2.86 8.62 5.18
CA THR A 74 -2.28 8.05 3.97
C THR A 74 -2.22 9.02 2.79
N ASN A 75 -2.79 10.23 2.92
CA ASN A 75 -2.93 11.22 1.84
C ASN A 75 -3.76 10.70 0.65
N VAL A 76 -4.75 9.85 0.92
CA VAL A 76 -5.63 9.28 -0.11
C VAL A 76 -7.09 9.55 0.21
N THR A 77 -7.85 9.91 -0.84
CA THR A 77 -9.30 10.00 -0.80
C THR A 77 -9.91 9.09 -1.85
N LEU A 78 -10.86 8.27 -1.44
CA LEU A 78 -11.58 7.36 -2.32
C LEU A 78 -12.95 7.97 -2.70
N TYR A 79 -13.29 7.91 -3.97
CA TYR A 79 -14.60 8.25 -4.51
C TYR A 79 -15.30 6.96 -4.93
N VAL A 80 -16.06 6.37 -4.04
CA VAL A 80 -16.70 5.07 -4.26
C VAL A 80 -17.86 5.23 -5.23
N GLN A 81 -17.77 4.56 -6.37
CA GLN A 81 -18.73 4.62 -7.46
C GLN A 81 -19.71 3.45 -7.44
N ASN A 82 -19.24 2.27 -7.03
CA ASN A 82 -20.05 1.07 -6.89
C ASN A 82 -19.55 0.24 -5.71
N LEU A 83 -20.46 -0.26 -4.88
CA LEU A 83 -20.13 -1.11 -3.73
C LEU A 83 -19.86 -2.56 -4.13
N GLY A 84 -20.35 -2.99 -5.31
CA GLY A 84 -20.41 -4.41 -5.62
C GLY A 84 -21.54 -5.11 -4.87
N VAL A 85 -21.34 -6.39 -4.56
CA VAL A 85 -22.39 -7.27 -3.99
C VAL A 85 -22.43 -7.24 -2.45
N SER A 86 -21.40 -6.73 -1.80
CA SER A 86 -21.28 -6.62 -0.34
C SER A 86 -20.25 -5.54 0.03
N PRO A 87 -20.12 -5.18 1.32
CA PRO A 87 -19.04 -4.29 1.75
C PRO A 87 -17.65 -4.80 1.36
N SER A 88 -16.76 -3.88 1.04
CA SER A 88 -15.34 -4.16 0.75
C SER A 88 -14.46 -3.62 1.85
N LEU A 89 -13.45 -4.37 2.25
CA LEU A 89 -12.34 -3.86 3.05
C LEU A 89 -11.31 -3.27 2.10
N VAL A 90 -10.94 -2.02 2.35
CA VAL A 90 -9.84 -1.32 1.64
C VAL A 90 -8.78 -0.95 2.66
N ARG A 91 -7.55 -1.39 2.45
CA ARG A 91 -6.36 -0.96 3.18
C ARG A 91 -5.46 -0.16 2.25
N ILE A 92 -5.04 1.01 2.70
CA ILE A 92 -4.08 1.86 2.00
C ILE A 92 -2.87 2.03 2.90
N GLU A 93 -1.71 1.82 2.33
CA GLU A 93 -0.42 2.03 2.97
C GLU A 93 0.35 3.09 2.20
N HIS A 94 0.80 4.12 2.89
CA HIS A 94 1.72 5.11 2.37
C HIS A 94 3.13 4.76 2.86
N HIS A 95 3.98 4.35 1.94
CA HIS A 95 5.36 3.96 2.20
C HIS A 95 6.26 5.16 1.99
N PHE A 96 7.03 5.55 3.02
CA PHE A 96 7.99 6.65 2.99
C PHE A 96 9.41 6.14 2.64
N VAL A 97 9.47 5.29 1.64
CA VAL A 97 10.69 4.72 1.05
C VAL A 97 10.55 4.69 -0.46
N PRO A 98 11.66 4.66 -1.23
CA PRO A 98 11.57 4.51 -2.67
C PRO A 98 10.81 3.23 -3.06
N PRO A 99 9.99 3.26 -4.11
CA PRO A 99 9.45 2.02 -4.67
C PRO A 99 10.55 1.14 -5.27
N ASP A 100 10.28 -0.16 -5.42
CA ASP A 100 11.18 -1.04 -6.16
C ASP A 100 11.42 -0.53 -7.59
N PRO A 101 12.63 -0.70 -8.12
CA PRO A 101 12.97 -0.22 -9.44
C PRO A 101 12.15 -0.88 -10.56
N PHE A 102 12.21 -0.32 -11.74
CA PHE A 102 11.68 -0.98 -12.93
C PHE A 102 12.35 -2.34 -13.13
N LEU A 103 11.55 -3.37 -13.41
CA LEU A 103 12.07 -4.68 -13.82
C LEU A 103 12.68 -4.65 -15.22
N GLN A 104 12.19 -3.74 -16.06
CA GLN A 104 12.70 -3.45 -17.39
C GLN A 104 12.94 -1.95 -17.48
N SER A 105 14.07 -1.58 -18.09
CA SER A 105 14.41 -0.16 -18.28
C SER A 105 13.29 0.59 -19.01
N ASN A 106 12.90 1.73 -18.45
CA ASN A 106 11.90 2.61 -19.05
C ASN A 106 12.52 4.01 -19.18
N PRO A 107 13.25 4.28 -20.29
CA PRO A 107 13.93 5.56 -20.49
C PRO A 107 12.91 6.70 -20.54
N GLY A 108 13.20 7.77 -19.82
CA GLY A 108 12.35 8.97 -19.75
C GLY A 108 11.33 8.97 -18.63
N ILE A 109 11.20 7.88 -17.86
CA ILE A 109 10.36 7.85 -16.64
C ILE A 109 11.24 7.60 -15.43
N ARG A 110 11.05 8.40 -14.37
CA ARG A 110 11.69 8.25 -13.07
C ARG A 110 10.63 7.93 -12.02
N LEU A 111 10.93 6.99 -11.12
CA LEU A 111 10.12 6.70 -9.95
C LEU A 111 10.40 7.73 -8.85
N SER A 112 9.46 7.89 -7.91
CA SER A 112 9.68 8.69 -6.71
C SER A 112 10.90 8.17 -5.92
N ASP A 113 11.68 9.09 -5.34
CA ASP A 113 12.83 8.72 -4.52
C ASP A 113 12.44 8.44 -3.07
N TYR A 114 11.23 8.81 -2.65
CA TYR A 114 10.89 8.89 -1.23
C TYR A 114 9.62 8.16 -0.82
N HIS A 115 8.67 7.96 -1.73
CA HIS A 115 7.41 7.37 -1.33
C HIS A 115 6.62 6.71 -2.48
N TYR A 116 5.71 5.84 -2.10
CA TYR A 116 4.69 5.24 -2.95
C TYR A 116 3.51 4.77 -2.09
N TRP A 117 2.43 4.36 -2.72
CA TRP A 117 1.28 3.78 -2.05
C TRP A 117 1.07 2.33 -2.46
N SER A 118 0.58 1.52 -1.51
CA SER A 118 -0.05 0.26 -1.82
C SER A 118 -1.54 0.31 -1.47
N VAL A 119 -2.35 -0.29 -2.31
CA VAL A 119 -3.79 -0.42 -2.11
C VAL A 119 -4.13 -1.89 -2.17
N ASN A 120 -4.58 -2.45 -1.07
CA ASN A 120 -4.96 -3.84 -0.97
C ASN A 120 -6.24 -4.00 -0.13
N GLY A 121 -6.72 -5.22 0.05
CA GLY A 121 -7.91 -5.47 0.83
C GLY A 121 -8.71 -6.66 0.31
N ASN A 122 -9.95 -6.76 0.80
CA ASN A 122 -10.91 -7.74 0.35
C ASN A 122 -12.01 -7.03 -0.45
N PHE A 123 -11.86 -7.05 -1.77
CA PHE A 123 -12.76 -6.35 -2.69
C PHE A 123 -13.85 -7.29 -3.19
N THR A 124 -15.10 -6.87 -3.03
CA THR A 124 -16.23 -7.63 -3.54
C THR A 124 -16.38 -7.48 -5.06
N ASN A 125 -17.00 -8.46 -5.69
CA ASN A 125 -17.26 -8.41 -7.13
C ASN A 125 -18.08 -7.15 -7.49
N GLY A 126 -17.62 -6.40 -8.48
CA GLY A 126 -18.23 -5.15 -8.93
C GLY A 126 -17.87 -3.93 -8.08
N PHE A 127 -17.02 -4.04 -7.05
CA PHE A 127 -16.53 -2.85 -6.33
C PHE A 127 -15.74 -1.94 -7.29
N LEU A 128 -16.09 -0.65 -7.29
CA LEU A 128 -15.45 0.35 -8.14
C LEU A 128 -15.25 1.66 -7.37
N THR A 129 -14.02 2.15 -7.38
CA THR A 129 -13.66 3.43 -6.77
C THR A 129 -12.64 4.17 -7.62
N LYS A 130 -12.62 5.51 -7.50
CA LYS A 130 -11.50 6.34 -7.95
C LYS A 130 -10.69 6.75 -6.74
N GLY A 131 -9.37 6.75 -6.86
CA GLY A 131 -8.46 7.26 -5.84
C GLY A 131 -7.94 8.65 -6.22
N LEU A 132 -7.94 9.58 -5.27
CA LEU A 132 -7.18 10.82 -5.31
C LEU A 132 -6.00 10.65 -4.36
N PHE A 133 -4.79 10.67 -4.90
CA PHE A 133 -3.53 10.61 -4.16
C PHE A 133 -2.93 12.00 -4.13
N VAL A 134 -2.63 12.49 -2.93
CA VAL A 134 -2.11 13.84 -2.75
C VAL A 134 -0.59 13.80 -2.77
N TYR A 135 0.00 14.61 -3.62
CA TYR A 135 1.43 14.91 -3.65
C TYR A 135 1.65 16.41 -3.42
N ASP A 136 2.83 16.81 -3.01
CA ASP A 136 3.17 18.21 -2.75
C ASP A 136 4.65 18.47 -3.09
N GLY A 137 4.88 19.13 -4.22
CA GLY A 137 6.20 19.58 -4.67
C GLY A 137 6.58 20.97 -4.16
N SER A 138 5.78 21.59 -3.29
CA SER A 138 6.10 22.90 -2.74
C SER A 138 7.30 22.84 -1.78
N THR A 139 8.09 23.89 -1.75
CA THR A 139 9.21 24.04 -0.78
C THR A 139 8.76 24.61 0.56
N ASN A 140 7.49 25.02 0.67
CA ASN A 140 6.94 25.72 1.84
C ASN A 140 6.01 24.86 2.70
N GLY A 141 5.64 23.67 2.25
CA GLY A 141 4.77 22.75 2.96
C GLY A 141 5.53 21.80 3.87
N THR A 142 4.85 21.22 4.84
CA THR A 142 5.41 20.20 5.74
C THR A 142 5.67 18.88 5.03
N THR A 143 4.99 18.62 3.92
CA THR A 143 5.10 17.39 3.11
C THR A 143 5.82 17.60 1.79
N GLY A 144 6.09 18.85 1.39
CA GLY A 144 6.70 19.18 0.11
C GLY A 144 8.08 18.57 -0.11
N TYR A 145 8.78 18.20 0.97
CA TYR A 145 10.08 17.53 0.87
C TYR A 145 10.02 16.17 0.18
N LEU A 146 8.86 15.52 0.14
CA LEU A 146 8.68 14.22 -0.51
C LEU A 146 8.74 14.31 -2.04
N ASP A 147 8.29 15.45 -2.59
CA ASP A 147 8.09 15.60 -4.03
C ASP A 147 8.93 16.72 -4.64
N ASN A 148 9.50 17.63 -3.83
CA ASN A 148 10.20 18.82 -4.30
C ASN A 148 11.49 18.51 -5.07
N THR A 149 12.12 17.36 -4.86
CA THR A 149 13.28 16.91 -5.65
C THR A 149 12.88 16.25 -6.95
N PHE A 150 11.64 15.83 -7.05
CA PHE A 150 11.04 15.17 -8.20
C PHE A 150 10.35 16.18 -9.11
N ILE A 151 9.61 17.13 -8.51
CA ILE A 151 8.92 18.23 -9.20
C ILE A 151 9.83 19.47 -9.14
N THR A 152 10.69 19.63 -10.14
CA THR A 152 11.68 20.72 -10.18
C THR A 152 11.28 21.94 -11.02
N GLY A 153 10.16 21.86 -11.71
CA GLY A 153 9.69 22.92 -12.59
C GLY A 153 8.18 22.93 -12.69
N SER A 154 7.65 22.20 -13.68
CA SER A 154 6.20 22.08 -13.92
C SER A 154 5.74 20.68 -13.55
N GLU A 155 4.50 20.58 -13.08
CA GLU A 155 3.80 19.31 -12.83
C GLU A 155 3.30 18.64 -14.14
N ASP A 156 3.44 19.31 -15.29
CA ASP A 156 2.93 18.85 -16.58
C ASP A 156 3.52 17.51 -17.03
N SER A 157 4.68 17.11 -16.47
CA SER A 157 5.36 15.86 -16.78
C SER A 157 5.12 14.76 -15.74
N LEU A 158 4.27 15.00 -14.73
CA LEU A 158 3.90 14.00 -13.76
C LEU A 158 3.00 12.94 -14.40
N VAL A 159 3.32 11.69 -14.16
CA VAL A 159 2.51 10.54 -14.56
C VAL A 159 2.28 9.62 -13.36
N PHE A 160 1.09 9.08 -13.26
CA PHE A 160 0.77 8.08 -12.26
C PHE A 160 1.17 6.70 -12.77
N LEU A 161 1.96 5.98 -11.98
CA LEU A 161 2.39 4.63 -12.33
C LEU A 161 1.70 3.62 -11.41
N TYR A 162 1.38 2.48 -11.99
CA TYR A 162 0.71 1.38 -11.32
C TYR A 162 1.39 0.05 -11.65
N ARG A 163 1.37 -0.88 -10.71
CA ARG A 163 1.67 -2.30 -10.92
C ARG A 163 0.77 -3.18 -10.03
N PRO A 164 0.36 -4.37 -10.48
CA PRO A 164 -0.49 -5.25 -9.68
C PRO A 164 0.24 -5.91 -8.49
N GLY A 165 1.56 -5.87 -8.45
CA GLY A 165 2.38 -6.46 -7.39
C GLY A 165 3.87 -6.40 -7.69
N ALA A 166 4.71 -6.78 -6.74
CA ALA A 166 6.18 -6.68 -6.83
C ALA A 166 6.81 -7.45 -8.02
N GLY A 167 6.16 -8.52 -8.49
CA GLY A 167 6.63 -9.29 -9.66
C GLY A 167 6.30 -8.68 -11.02
N PHE A 168 5.66 -7.51 -11.07
CA PHE A 168 5.23 -6.84 -12.30
C PHE A 168 5.98 -5.54 -12.51
N ASN A 169 6.15 -5.15 -13.79
CA ASN A 169 6.73 -3.87 -14.10
C ASN A 169 5.72 -2.73 -13.90
N TRP A 170 6.25 -1.54 -13.59
CA TRP A 170 5.44 -0.32 -13.52
C TRP A 170 4.88 0.05 -14.89
N GLN A 171 3.64 0.47 -14.93
CA GLN A 171 2.91 0.89 -16.12
C GLN A 171 2.31 2.27 -15.88
N VAL A 172 2.22 3.09 -16.91
CA VAL A 172 1.47 4.35 -16.86
C VAL A 172 -0.01 4.02 -16.78
N LEU A 173 -0.71 4.67 -15.84
CA LEU A 173 -2.14 4.46 -15.59
C LEU A 173 -2.97 5.23 -16.63
#